data_6388b6e42822a479f620086cb6008faa
#
_entry.id   6388b6e42822a479f620086cb6008faa
#
_cell.length_a   1.000
_cell.length_b   1.000
_cell.length_c   1.000
_cell.angle_alpha   90.00
_cell.angle_beta   90.00
_cell.angle_gamma   90.00
#
_symmetry.space_group_name_H-M   'P 1'
#
loop_
_entity.id
_entity.type
_entity.pdbx_description
1 polymer ?
#
loop_
_entity_poly.entity_id
_entity_poly.type
_entity_poly.pdbx_seq_one_letter_code
_entity_poly.pdbx_strand_id
1 'polypeptide(L)'
;ALLLEAITLLEAPVAAAMPWPAGCPMPAPGEHRLLLWAAPDALETLPAWLAGLGGSVRWQVAAAAAGSGLPLRELSWNHTTLHWRAQHPGWTYLQLLLPHPEAACVDALRQRWGDDLLWHFEAVRQAGAARLAALPLVRWRGAEPLEALMAHCQELGAFVFNPHVITAEDGGLGVVDADQVAAKAAYDPAGLLNPGKLRGWLER
;
A
#
# COMPACT_ATOMS: atom_id res chain seq x y z
N ALA A 1 10.55 24.49 -1.45
CA ALA A 1 9.74 23.27 -1.70
C ALA A 1 10.03 22.27 -0.59
N LEU A 2 8.99 21.64 -0.04
CA LEU A 2 9.15 20.55 0.94
C LEU A 2 9.76 19.34 0.23
N LEU A 3 10.91 18.87 0.72
CA LEU A 3 11.56 17.68 0.22
C LEU A 3 11.14 16.51 1.11
N LEU A 4 10.13 15.76 0.61
CA LEU A 4 9.62 14.54 1.24
C LEU A 4 10.08 13.34 0.42
N GLU A 5 10.70 12.37 1.07
CA GLU A 5 11.21 11.15 0.44
C GLU A 5 10.12 10.06 0.36
N ALA A 6 9.25 10.01 1.37
CA ALA A 6 8.11 9.11 1.39
C ALA A 6 6.94 9.71 2.19
N ILE A 7 5.74 9.36 1.79
CA ILE A 7 4.48 9.77 2.42
C ILE A 7 3.58 8.56 2.49
N THR A 8 3.13 8.21 3.69
CA THR A 8 2.18 7.14 3.94
C THR A 8 1.06 7.63 4.84
N LEU A 9 -0.19 7.46 4.44
CA LEU A 9 -1.36 7.78 5.25
C LEU A 9 -2.07 6.50 5.68
N LEU A 10 -2.22 6.34 6.99
CA LEU A 10 -2.98 5.25 7.61
C LEU A 10 -4.30 5.80 8.14
N GLU A 11 -5.39 5.20 7.71
CA GLU A 11 -6.71 5.50 8.26
C GLU A 11 -6.81 5.10 9.74
N ALA A 12 -7.63 5.80 10.52
CA ALA A 12 -7.70 5.65 11.96
C ALA A 12 -7.80 4.21 12.48
N PRO A 13 -8.67 3.32 11.95
CA PRO A 13 -8.71 1.93 12.38
C PRO A 13 -7.40 1.18 12.12
N VAL A 14 -6.79 1.42 10.95
CA VAL A 14 -5.50 0.81 10.59
C VAL A 14 -4.40 1.33 11.51
N ALA A 15 -4.33 2.64 11.71
CA ALA A 15 -3.35 3.27 12.57
C ALA A 15 -3.41 2.74 14.01
N ALA A 16 -4.63 2.54 14.55
CA ALA A 16 -4.83 2.02 15.90
C ALA A 16 -4.30 0.58 16.10
N ALA A 17 -4.24 -0.21 15.04
CA ALA A 17 -3.77 -1.60 15.08
C ALA A 17 -2.25 -1.76 14.88
N MET A 18 -1.53 -0.67 14.59
CA MET A 18 -0.10 -0.75 14.30
C MET A 18 0.75 -0.84 15.58
N PRO A 19 1.84 -1.62 15.54
CA PRO A 19 2.81 -1.70 16.64
C PRO A 19 3.78 -0.52 16.57
N TRP A 20 3.33 0.65 17.03
CA TRP A 20 4.14 1.87 16.99
C TRP A 20 5.46 1.72 17.75
N PRO A 21 6.55 2.34 17.29
CA PRO A 21 7.84 2.30 17.98
C PRO A 21 7.76 2.86 19.40
N ALA A 22 8.66 2.40 20.27
CA ALA A 22 8.75 2.90 21.63
C ALA A 22 8.92 4.43 21.66
N GLY A 23 8.13 5.10 22.49
CA GLY A 23 8.07 6.57 22.60
C GLY A 23 7.19 7.25 21.55
N CYS A 24 6.73 6.56 20.54
CA CYS A 24 5.70 7.09 19.65
C CYS A 24 4.33 7.00 20.34
N PRO A 25 3.59 8.09 20.48
CA PRO A 25 2.28 8.05 21.15
C PRO A 25 1.28 7.26 20.30
N MET A 26 0.48 6.42 20.95
CA MET A 26 -0.61 5.72 20.29
C MET A 26 -1.62 6.70 19.68
N PRO A 27 -2.21 6.39 18.50
CA PRO A 27 -3.29 7.21 17.95
C PRO A 27 -4.49 7.25 18.90
N ALA A 28 -5.09 8.42 19.03
CA ALA A 28 -6.40 8.53 19.68
C ALA A 28 -7.50 7.91 18.79
N PRO A 29 -8.65 7.52 19.36
CA PRO A 29 -9.79 7.05 18.58
C PRO A 29 -10.16 8.06 17.47
N GLY A 30 -10.27 7.57 16.23
CA GLY A 30 -10.56 8.41 15.06
C GLY A 30 -9.36 9.20 14.49
N GLU A 31 -8.18 9.07 15.07
CA GLU A 31 -6.98 9.80 14.62
C GLU A 31 -6.29 9.02 13.47
N HIS A 32 -6.22 9.63 12.30
CA HIS A 32 -5.40 9.14 11.19
C HIS A 32 -3.92 9.40 11.46
N ARG A 33 -3.04 8.63 10.85
CA ARG A 33 -1.58 8.81 10.93
C ARG A 33 -0.99 9.06 9.56
N LEU A 34 -0.27 10.17 9.46
CA LEU A 34 0.56 10.51 8.32
C LEU A 34 2.02 10.29 8.69
N LEU A 35 2.66 9.33 8.02
CA LEU A 35 4.08 9.03 8.17
C LEU A 35 4.83 9.77 7.07
N LEU A 36 5.83 10.55 7.45
CA LEU A 36 6.62 11.35 6.52
C LEU A 36 8.10 11.07 6.71
N TRP A 37 8.80 10.83 5.62
CA TRP A 37 10.26 10.87 5.56
C TRP A 37 10.63 12.19 4.93
N ALA A 38 11.20 13.07 5.73
CA ALA A 38 11.54 14.43 5.33
C ALA A 38 13.05 14.63 5.36
N ALA A 39 13.57 15.33 4.34
CA ALA A 39 14.94 15.83 4.38
C ALA A 39 15.11 16.82 5.54
N PRO A 40 16.31 16.94 6.14
CA PRO A 40 16.54 17.84 7.28
C PRO A 40 16.07 19.27 7.03
N ASP A 41 16.27 19.80 5.84
CA ASP A 41 15.88 21.16 5.46
C ASP A 41 14.36 21.38 5.42
N ALA A 42 13.58 20.30 5.30
CA ALA A 42 12.13 20.39 5.31
C ALA A 42 11.53 20.49 6.74
N LEU A 43 12.30 20.10 7.76
CA LEU A 43 11.80 19.98 9.14
C LEU A 43 11.33 21.31 9.75
N GLU A 44 11.95 22.42 9.37
CA GLU A 44 11.57 23.75 9.86
C GLU A 44 10.19 24.21 9.34
N THR A 45 9.87 23.88 8.10
CA THR A 45 8.64 24.32 7.43
C THR A 45 7.49 23.31 7.54
N LEU A 46 7.81 22.05 7.83
CA LEU A 46 6.85 20.95 7.88
C LEU A 46 5.72 21.17 8.89
N PRO A 47 5.97 21.64 10.16
CA PRO A 47 4.90 21.86 11.12
C PRO A 47 3.86 22.89 10.67
N ALA A 48 4.29 23.98 10.07
CA ALA A 48 3.39 25.03 9.58
C ALA A 48 2.57 24.52 8.36
N TRP A 49 3.20 23.75 7.49
CA TRP A 49 2.52 23.14 6.36
C TRP A 49 1.45 22.14 6.83
N LEU A 50 1.77 21.27 7.81
CA LEU A 50 0.82 20.31 8.37
C LEU A 50 -0.35 21.00 9.08
N ALA A 51 -0.08 22.08 9.82
CA ALA A 51 -1.12 22.87 10.48
C ALA A 51 -2.11 23.46 9.47
N GLY A 52 -1.63 23.90 8.30
CA GLY A 52 -2.47 24.36 7.20
C GLY A 52 -3.39 23.27 6.62
N LEU A 53 -3.06 22.02 6.82
CA LEU A 53 -3.89 20.85 6.45
C LEU A 53 -4.73 20.30 7.61
N GLY A 54 -4.77 21.00 8.76
CA GLY A 54 -5.46 20.53 9.97
C GLY A 54 -4.71 19.44 10.75
N GLY A 55 -3.45 19.19 10.41
CA GLY A 55 -2.60 18.19 11.05
C GLY A 55 -1.63 18.79 12.08
N SER A 56 -0.98 17.93 12.85
CA SER A 56 0.09 18.31 13.77
C SER A 56 1.16 17.24 13.88
N VAL A 57 2.40 17.65 14.15
CA VAL A 57 3.48 16.71 14.43
C VAL A 57 3.26 16.08 15.80
N ARG A 58 3.06 14.77 15.84
CA ARG A 58 2.81 14.02 17.09
C ARG A 58 4.09 13.36 17.62
N TRP A 59 5.01 13.04 16.75
CA TRP A 59 6.27 12.42 17.09
C TRP A 59 7.27 12.62 15.95
N GLN A 60 8.54 12.74 16.32
CA GLN A 60 9.63 12.91 15.38
C GLN A 60 10.86 12.18 15.91
N VAL A 61 11.60 11.55 14.99
CA VAL A 61 12.86 10.88 15.31
C VAL A 61 13.85 11.14 14.18
N ALA A 62 15.09 11.47 14.55
CA ALA A 62 16.17 11.55 13.59
C ALA A 62 16.55 10.13 13.10
N ALA A 63 16.91 9.99 11.83
CA ALA A 63 17.28 8.69 11.25
C ALA A 63 18.42 8.00 12.05
N ALA A 64 19.38 8.74 12.52
CA ALA A 64 20.49 8.23 13.34
C ALA A 64 20.07 7.79 14.76
N ALA A 65 18.93 8.26 15.25
CA ALA A 65 18.39 7.95 16.58
C ALA A 65 17.21 6.95 16.53
N ALA A 66 16.84 6.44 15.36
CA ALA A 66 15.86 5.38 15.20
C ALA A 66 16.41 4.08 15.78
N GLY A 67 16.27 3.93 17.10
CA GLY A 67 16.89 2.91 17.93
C GLY A 67 16.54 1.46 17.57
N SER A 68 16.86 0.53 18.48
CA SER A 68 16.51 -0.89 18.38
C SER A 68 15.01 -1.08 18.52
N GLY A 69 14.38 -1.81 17.62
CA GLY A 69 12.93 -2.11 17.63
C GLY A 69 12.38 -2.13 16.22
N LEU A 70 11.07 -2.19 16.10
CA LEU A 70 10.42 -2.11 14.80
C LEU A 70 10.64 -0.71 14.20
N PRO A 71 11.37 -0.57 13.08
CA PRO A 71 11.60 0.72 12.46
C PRO A 71 10.26 1.32 12.01
N LEU A 72 10.09 2.63 12.12
CA LEU A 72 8.89 3.32 11.61
C LEU A 72 8.64 2.99 10.13
N ARG A 73 9.69 2.71 9.37
CA ARG A 73 9.60 2.34 7.96
C ARG A 73 8.82 1.03 7.73
N GLU A 74 8.80 0.13 8.70
CA GLU A 74 8.02 -1.12 8.62
C GLU A 74 6.51 -0.87 8.75
N LEU A 75 6.10 0.31 9.19
CA LEU A 75 4.70 0.75 9.25
C LEU A 75 4.26 1.50 7.98
N SER A 76 5.15 1.66 7.03
CA SER A 76 4.84 2.10 5.67
C SER A 76 4.88 0.91 4.71
N TRP A 77 4.54 1.12 3.46
CA TRP A 77 4.47 0.07 2.45
C TRP A 77 3.46 -1.04 2.82
N ASN A 78 3.63 -2.18 2.24
CA ASN A 78 2.76 -3.36 2.39
C ASN A 78 2.59 -3.89 3.83
N HIS A 79 3.49 -3.58 4.73
CA HIS A 79 3.59 -4.26 6.01
C HIS A 79 2.41 -3.98 6.95
N THR A 80 1.76 -2.84 6.82
CA THR A 80 0.55 -2.52 7.58
C THR A 80 -0.57 -3.53 7.38
N THR A 81 -0.71 -4.07 6.17
CA THR A 81 -1.71 -5.09 5.84
C THR A 81 -1.46 -6.38 6.61
N LEU A 82 -0.20 -6.75 6.84
CA LEU A 82 0.18 -7.93 7.61
C LEU A 82 -0.14 -7.76 9.09
N HIS A 83 0.15 -6.59 9.68
CA HIS A 83 -0.16 -6.30 11.09
C HIS A 83 -1.66 -6.34 11.36
N TRP A 84 -2.47 -5.75 10.47
CA TRP A 84 -3.92 -5.81 10.58
C TRP A 84 -4.44 -7.24 10.49
N ARG A 85 -4.03 -7.98 9.46
CA ARG A 85 -4.51 -9.35 9.21
C ARG A 85 -4.12 -10.33 10.30
N ALA A 86 -2.98 -10.15 10.94
CA ALA A 86 -2.57 -10.96 12.09
C ALA A 86 -3.57 -10.87 13.26
N GLN A 87 -4.26 -9.75 13.41
CA GLN A 87 -5.25 -9.50 14.45
C GLN A 87 -6.69 -9.74 13.94
N HIS A 88 -6.91 -9.71 12.63
CA HIS A 88 -8.22 -9.76 12.00
C HIS A 88 -8.22 -10.77 10.84
N PRO A 89 -8.32 -12.08 11.10
CA PRO A 89 -8.19 -13.13 10.07
C PRO A 89 -9.28 -13.09 8.98
N GLY A 90 -10.40 -12.40 9.23
CA GLY A 90 -11.48 -12.20 8.25
C GLY A 90 -11.19 -11.06 7.24
N TRP A 91 -9.94 -10.63 7.09
CA TRP A 91 -9.56 -9.57 6.16
C TRP A 91 -8.50 -10.04 5.16
N THR A 92 -8.57 -9.48 3.99
CA THR A 92 -7.54 -9.58 2.94
C THR A 92 -7.10 -8.17 2.51
N TYR A 93 -6.45 -8.00 1.38
CA TYR A 93 -6.04 -6.70 0.86
C TYR A 93 -5.95 -6.72 -0.67
N LEU A 94 -5.99 -5.55 -1.27
CA LEU A 94 -5.64 -5.30 -2.66
C LEU A 94 -4.51 -4.28 -2.75
N GLN A 95 -3.94 -4.15 -3.92
CA GLN A 95 -3.00 -3.08 -4.26
C GLN A 95 -3.55 -2.34 -5.46
N LEU A 96 -3.68 -1.03 -5.33
CA LEU A 96 -4.26 -0.17 -6.35
C LEU A 96 -3.31 0.97 -6.69
N LEU A 97 -3.28 1.36 -7.96
CA LEU A 97 -2.81 2.68 -8.34
C LEU A 97 -4.05 3.49 -8.72
N LEU A 98 -4.31 4.56 -7.98
CA LEU A 98 -5.54 5.33 -8.13
C LEU A 98 -5.49 6.24 -9.38
N PRO A 99 -6.63 6.43 -10.08
CA PRO A 99 -6.73 7.41 -11.16
C PRO A 99 -6.74 8.82 -10.60
N HIS A 100 -6.32 9.78 -11.40
CA HIS A 100 -6.47 11.19 -11.04
C HIS A 100 -7.83 11.75 -11.55
N PRO A 101 -8.59 12.48 -10.71
CA PRO A 101 -8.34 12.83 -9.30
C PRO A 101 -8.68 11.69 -8.34
N GLU A 102 -7.71 11.36 -7.48
CA GLU A 102 -7.73 10.18 -6.62
C GLU A 102 -8.89 10.18 -5.63
N ALA A 103 -9.25 11.36 -5.10
CA ALA A 103 -10.35 11.52 -4.13
C ALA A 103 -11.69 11.00 -4.67
N ALA A 104 -12.00 11.29 -5.94
CA ALA A 104 -13.26 10.85 -6.54
C ALA A 104 -13.38 9.32 -6.59
N CYS A 105 -12.28 8.62 -6.89
CA CYS A 105 -12.23 7.17 -6.89
C CYS A 105 -12.42 6.61 -5.47
N VAL A 106 -11.72 7.17 -4.48
CA VAL A 106 -11.83 6.77 -3.07
C VAL A 106 -13.24 6.98 -2.54
N ASP A 107 -13.86 8.12 -2.85
CA ASP A 107 -15.21 8.44 -2.40
C ASP A 107 -16.25 7.50 -3.01
N ALA A 108 -16.14 7.17 -4.30
CA ALA A 108 -17.01 6.19 -4.96
C ALA A 108 -16.87 4.79 -4.34
N LEU A 109 -15.64 4.37 -4.05
CA LEU A 109 -15.38 3.10 -3.39
C LEU A 109 -15.94 3.07 -1.96
N ARG A 110 -15.75 4.15 -1.19
CA ARG A 110 -16.32 4.28 0.15
C ARG A 110 -17.85 4.25 0.14
N GLN A 111 -18.47 4.93 -0.82
CA GLN A 111 -19.92 4.96 -0.93
C GLN A 111 -20.51 3.56 -1.16
N ARG A 112 -19.85 2.73 -1.96
CA ARG A 112 -20.36 1.38 -2.29
C ARG A 112 -19.96 0.32 -1.28
N TRP A 113 -18.74 0.37 -0.75
CA TRP A 113 -18.16 -0.71 0.06
C TRP A 113 -18.05 -0.38 1.55
N GLY A 114 -18.15 0.91 1.93
CA GLY A 114 -18.20 1.37 3.32
C GLY A 114 -17.10 0.78 4.19
N ASP A 115 -17.49 0.24 5.32
CA ASP A 115 -16.60 -0.34 6.33
C ASP A 115 -15.98 -1.70 5.92
N ASP A 116 -16.28 -2.20 4.75
CA ASP A 116 -15.60 -3.36 4.18
C ASP A 116 -14.24 -2.99 3.58
N LEU A 117 -13.93 -1.68 3.49
CA LEU A 117 -12.62 -1.15 3.09
C LEU A 117 -12.04 -0.28 4.19
N LEU A 118 -10.76 -0.53 4.54
CA LEU A 118 -9.96 0.35 5.37
C LEU A 118 -8.72 0.77 4.59
N TRP A 119 -8.33 2.04 4.72
CA TRP A 119 -7.41 2.62 3.77
C TRP A 119 -6.00 2.79 4.33
N HIS A 120 -5.05 2.42 3.49
CA HIS A 120 -3.65 2.75 3.57
C HIS A 120 -3.25 3.34 2.22
N PHE A 121 -2.70 4.55 2.22
CA PHE A 121 -2.25 5.24 1.02
C PHE A 121 -0.76 5.50 1.06
N GLU A 122 -0.13 5.44 -0.11
CA GLU A 122 1.28 5.74 -0.30
C GLU A 122 1.47 6.66 -1.51
N ALA A 123 2.25 7.73 -1.33
CA ALA A 123 2.67 8.52 -2.47
C ALA A 123 3.78 7.78 -3.22
N VAL A 124 3.58 7.57 -4.51
CA VAL A 124 4.55 6.93 -5.40
C VAL A 124 4.90 7.86 -6.55
N ARG A 125 6.06 7.65 -7.17
CA ARG A 125 6.44 8.37 -8.38
C ARG A 125 6.30 7.44 -9.58
N GLN A 126 5.50 7.88 -10.56
CA GLN A 126 5.32 7.16 -11.82
C GLN A 126 5.47 8.15 -12.99
N ALA A 127 6.33 7.82 -13.93
CA ALA A 127 6.62 8.66 -15.10
C ALA A 127 6.92 10.14 -14.75
N GLY A 128 7.65 10.38 -13.64
CA GLY A 128 8.01 11.71 -13.18
C GLY A 128 6.93 12.46 -12.39
N ALA A 129 5.69 11.97 -12.35
CA ALA A 129 4.59 12.55 -11.58
C ALA A 129 4.37 11.84 -10.24
N ALA A 130 3.91 12.59 -9.24
CA ALA A 130 3.40 11.99 -8.00
C ALA A 130 2.03 11.35 -8.27
N ARG A 131 1.85 10.14 -7.79
CA ARG A 131 0.61 9.36 -7.88
C ARG A 131 0.29 8.81 -6.49
N LEU A 132 -0.93 8.42 -6.27
CA LEU A 132 -1.35 7.78 -5.03
C LEU A 132 -1.61 6.29 -5.27
N ALA A 133 -0.80 5.46 -4.64
CA ALA A 133 -1.09 4.05 -4.49
C ALA A 133 -1.97 3.85 -3.25
N ALA A 134 -2.83 2.86 -3.28
CA ALA A 134 -3.62 2.45 -2.13
C ALA A 134 -3.45 0.95 -1.89
N LEU A 135 -3.35 0.58 -0.62
CA LEU A 135 -3.34 -0.79 -0.16
C LEU A 135 -4.54 -1.02 0.77
N PRO A 136 -5.76 -1.00 0.21
CA PRO A 136 -6.94 -1.18 1.03
C PRO A 136 -6.95 -2.56 1.66
N LEU A 137 -7.22 -2.59 2.97
CA LEU A 137 -7.65 -3.78 3.66
C LEU A 137 -9.10 -4.04 3.28
N VAL A 138 -9.39 -5.27 2.90
CA VAL A 138 -10.69 -5.68 2.39
C VAL A 138 -11.27 -6.75 3.29
N ARG A 139 -12.49 -6.55 3.77
CA ARG A 139 -13.20 -7.59 4.52
C ARG A 139 -13.49 -8.78 3.60
N TRP A 140 -12.98 -9.94 3.97
CA TRP A 140 -13.17 -11.15 3.19
C TRP A 140 -14.60 -11.68 3.31
N ARG A 141 -15.32 -11.69 2.22
CA ARG A 141 -16.69 -12.24 2.12
C ARG A 141 -16.82 -13.33 1.06
N GLY A 142 -15.68 -13.82 0.54
CA GLY A 142 -15.61 -14.81 -0.54
C GLY A 142 -14.97 -14.25 -1.81
N ALA A 143 -14.77 -15.11 -2.80
CA ALA A 143 -14.11 -14.76 -4.05
C ALA A 143 -14.97 -13.80 -4.89
N GLU A 144 -16.25 -14.11 -5.07
CA GLU A 144 -17.18 -13.32 -5.90
C GLU A 144 -17.28 -11.83 -5.46
N PRO A 145 -17.48 -11.49 -4.16
CA PRO A 145 -17.42 -10.10 -3.71
C PRO A 145 -16.06 -9.43 -3.94
N LEU A 146 -14.94 -10.15 -3.82
CA LEU A 146 -13.62 -9.60 -4.10
C LEU A 146 -13.45 -9.29 -5.59
N GLU A 147 -13.90 -10.17 -6.47
CA GLU A 147 -13.91 -9.96 -7.92
C GLU A 147 -14.78 -8.77 -8.31
N ALA A 148 -15.95 -8.64 -7.70
CA ALA A 148 -16.84 -7.49 -7.91
C ALA A 148 -16.20 -6.17 -7.45
N LEU A 149 -15.43 -6.18 -6.34
CA LEU A 149 -14.66 -5.02 -5.90
C LEU A 149 -13.57 -4.67 -6.91
N MET A 150 -12.80 -5.65 -7.36
CA MET A 150 -11.73 -5.44 -8.35
C MET A 150 -12.30 -4.87 -9.66
N ALA A 151 -13.41 -5.42 -10.16
CA ALA A 151 -14.09 -4.91 -11.34
C ALA A 151 -14.52 -3.45 -11.15
N HIS A 152 -15.13 -3.11 -10.01
CA HIS A 152 -15.52 -1.74 -9.70
C HIS A 152 -14.30 -0.78 -9.61
N CYS A 153 -13.18 -1.21 -9.03
CA CYS A 153 -11.96 -0.41 -9.04
C CYS A 153 -11.50 -0.11 -10.48
N GLN A 154 -11.54 -1.12 -11.36
CA GLN A 154 -11.16 -0.98 -12.77
C GLN A 154 -12.14 -0.07 -13.55
N GLU A 155 -13.43 -0.18 -13.31
CA GLU A 155 -14.46 0.71 -13.88
C GLU A 155 -14.24 2.18 -13.50
N LEU A 156 -13.76 2.43 -12.29
CA LEU A 156 -13.37 3.76 -11.82
C LEU A 156 -12.01 4.23 -12.37
N GLY A 157 -11.32 3.39 -13.15
CA GLY A 157 -10.03 3.70 -13.74
C GLY A 157 -8.81 3.43 -12.85
N ALA A 158 -8.99 2.75 -11.71
CA ALA A 158 -7.88 2.32 -10.90
C ALA A 158 -7.18 1.11 -11.55
N PHE A 159 -5.85 1.10 -11.47
CA PHE A 159 -5.09 -0.08 -11.83
C PHE A 159 -5.04 -1.03 -10.63
N VAL A 160 -5.46 -2.28 -10.82
CA VAL A 160 -5.55 -3.28 -9.76
C VAL A 160 -4.38 -4.26 -9.89
N PHE A 161 -3.55 -4.33 -8.86
CA PHE A 161 -2.58 -5.41 -8.68
C PHE A 161 -3.22 -6.48 -7.80
N ASN A 162 -3.51 -7.64 -8.39
CA ASN A 162 -4.11 -8.74 -7.65
C ASN A 162 -3.02 -9.64 -7.03
N PRO A 163 -2.78 -9.60 -5.71
CA PRO A 163 -1.78 -10.44 -5.06
C PRO A 163 -2.26 -11.88 -4.80
N HIS A 164 -3.53 -12.19 -5.12
CA HIS A 164 -4.17 -13.47 -4.77
C HIS A 164 -4.15 -14.47 -5.94
N VAL A 165 -3.30 -14.26 -6.91
CA VAL A 165 -3.16 -15.14 -8.08
C VAL A 165 -1.96 -16.08 -7.94
N ILE A 166 -2.02 -17.21 -8.61
CA ILE A 166 -0.94 -18.20 -8.61
C ILE A 166 0.13 -17.80 -9.62
N THR A 167 -0.27 -17.41 -10.83
CA THR A 167 0.66 -17.07 -11.92
C THR A 167 0.80 -15.56 -12.06
N ALA A 168 1.98 -15.11 -12.47
CA ALA A 168 2.27 -13.70 -12.64
C ALA A 168 1.44 -13.07 -13.77
N GLU A 169 1.06 -13.86 -14.77
CA GLU A 169 0.21 -13.43 -15.88
C GLU A 169 -1.18 -12.98 -15.41
N ASP A 170 -1.69 -13.56 -14.33
CA ASP A 170 -3.01 -13.25 -13.78
C ASP A 170 -3.00 -12.07 -12.80
N GLY A 171 -1.81 -11.53 -12.47
CA GLY A 171 -1.62 -10.45 -11.49
C GLY A 171 -2.10 -9.06 -11.92
N GLY A 172 -2.59 -8.91 -13.15
CA GLY A 172 -3.17 -7.66 -13.64
C GLY A 172 -2.20 -6.74 -14.37
N LEU A 173 -0.89 -6.99 -14.31
CA LEU A 173 0.10 -6.14 -14.97
C LEU A 173 0.19 -6.36 -16.48
N GLY A 174 -0.19 -7.55 -16.98
CA GLY A 174 -0.05 -7.92 -18.39
C GLY A 174 1.38 -7.84 -18.92
N VAL A 175 2.37 -7.90 -18.02
CA VAL A 175 3.79 -7.64 -18.35
C VAL A 175 4.65 -8.89 -18.46
N VAL A 176 4.06 -10.05 -18.28
CA VAL A 176 4.78 -11.31 -18.53
C VAL A 176 4.78 -11.56 -20.03
N ASP A 177 5.95 -11.48 -20.61
CA ASP A 177 6.17 -11.67 -22.04
C ASP A 177 7.07 -12.89 -22.36
N ALA A 178 7.29 -13.12 -23.64
CA ALA A 178 8.13 -14.21 -24.11
C ALA A 178 9.59 -14.10 -23.61
N ASP A 179 10.09 -12.88 -23.40
CA ASP A 179 11.47 -12.65 -22.94
C ASP A 179 11.64 -13.09 -21.48
N GLN A 180 10.64 -12.89 -20.64
CA GLN A 180 10.65 -13.38 -19.25
C GLN A 180 10.62 -14.90 -19.20
N VAL A 181 9.83 -15.54 -20.07
CA VAL A 181 9.79 -17.00 -20.19
C VAL A 181 11.11 -17.54 -20.73
N ALA A 182 11.70 -16.86 -21.72
CA ALA A 182 13.02 -17.22 -22.27
C ALA A 182 14.13 -17.06 -21.23
N ALA A 183 14.12 -15.98 -20.45
CA ALA A 183 15.05 -15.77 -19.35
C ALA A 183 14.93 -16.86 -18.28
N LYS A 184 13.71 -17.24 -17.90
CA LYS A 184 13.46 -18.38 -17.01
C LYS A 184 14.06 -19.67 -17.57
N ALA A 185 13.88 -19.93 -18.87
CA ALA A 185 14.43 -21.11 -19.55
C ALA A 185 15.97 -21.15 -19.52
N ALA A 186 16.60 -19.99 -19.72
CA ALA A 186 18.05 -19.88 -19.79
C ALA A 186 18.72 -19.99 -18.40
N TYR A 187 18.13 -19.35 -17.38
CA TYR A 187 18.77 -19.22 -16.07
C TYR A 187 18.25 -20.17 -15.00
N ASP A 188 17.12 -20.80 -15.22
CA ASP A 188 16.51 -21.77 -14.32
C ASP A 188 15.87 -22.93 -15.12
N PRO A 189 16.67 -23.68 -15.90
CA PRO A 189 16.16 -24.73 -16.78
C PRO A 189 15.49 -25.88 -16.04
N ALA A 190 15.80 -26.07 -14.75
CA ALA A 190 15.17 -27.05 -13.88
C ALA A 190 13.87 -26.56 -13.21
N GLY A 191 13.51 -25.28 -13.37
CA GLY A 191 12.28 -24.70 -12.81
C GLY A 191 12.24 -24.63 -11.28
N LEU A 192 13.40 -24.48 -10.62
CA LEU A 192 13.53 -24.53 -9.16
C LEU A 192 13.15 -23.20 -8.48
N LEU A 193 13.35 -22.07 -9.19
CA LEU A 193 13.04 -20.75 -8.66
C LEU A 193 11.58 -20.39 -8.94
N ASN A 194 10.83 -20.03 -7.89
CA ASN A 194 9.42 -19.68 -8.00
C ASN A 194 8.62 -20.67 -8.86
N PRO A 195 8.58 -21.95 -8.50
CA PRO A 195 7.89 -22.97 -9.29
C PRO A 195 6.40 -22.63 -9.42
N GLY A 196 5.84 -22.84 -10.60
CA GLY A 196 4.42 -22.60 -10.88
C GLY A 196 4.01 -21.13 -11.04
N LYS A 197 4.94 -20.18 -11.08
CA LYS A 197 4.63 -18.75 -11.16
C LYS A 197 4.58 -18.16 -12.57
N LEU A 198 5.06 -18.86 -13.57
CA LEU A 198 4.98 -18.46 -14.98
C LEU A 198 4.20 -19.50 -15.78
N ARG A 199 3.02 -19.13 -16.28
CA ARG A 199 2.18 -20.03 -17.10
C ARG A 199 2.91 -20.43 -18.37
N GLY A 200 3.49 -19.48 -19.10
CA GLY A 200 4.26 -19.75 -20.31
C GLY A 200 5.46 -20.67 -20.12
N TRP A 201 5.97 -20.82 -18.89
CA TRP A 201 6.96 -21.83 -18.55
C TRP A 201 6.34 -23.22 -18.36
N LEU A 202 5.15 -23.32 -17.77
CA LEU A 202 4.47 -24.58 -17.48
C LEU A 202 3.91 -25.26 -18.73
N GLU A 203 3.62 -24.49 -19.77
CA GLU A 203 3.04 -24.94 -21.04
C GLU A 203 4.08 -25.30 -22.09
N ARG A 204 5.36 -25.49 -21.74
CA ARG A 204 6.48 -25.79 -22.64
C ARG A 204 6.59 -27.27 -22.99
#